data_010ac3b2a7e424ef175bbf566e6cd56d
#
_entry.id   010ac3b2a7e424ef175bbf566e6cd56d
#
_cell.length_a   1.000
_cell.length_b   1.000
_cell.length_c   1.000
_cell.angle_alpha   90.00
_cell.angle_beta   90.00
_cell.angle_gamma   90.00
#
_symmetry.space_group_name_H-M   'P 1'
#
loop_
_entity.id
_entity.type
_entity.pdbx_description
1 polymer ?
#
loop_
_entity_poly.entity_id
_entity_poly.type
_entity_poly.pdbx_seq_one_letter_code
_entity_poly.pdbx_strand_id
1 'polypeptide(L)'
;LSYRAYKENDRHFFFWIEWFSKPENYKRVNLRQPLSQESIAQIFLEDFAAQASEIPLHGAKHRISDSELEKLFEEKSFEDALDYCTSLCDIEVQKKYTGNHINWFTEEKLIRILKAAGFNNIYRSGYGQSYSPVMRDLNFFDETLPGISLYVEAQK
;
A
#
# COMPACT_ATOMS: atom_id res chain seq x y z
N LEU A 1 -2.57 -2.23 -10.19
CA LEU A 1 -1.23 -2.64 -10.68
C LEU A 1 -1.10 -4.13 -10.47
N SER A 2 -0.78 -4.92 -11.49
CA SER A 2 -0.49 -6.33 -11.30
C SER A 2 0.99 -6.51 -10.97
N TYR A 3 1.35 -7.55 -10.22
CA TYR A 3 2.75 -7.90 -9.99
C TYR A 3 3.54 -8.10 -11.30
N ARG A 4 2.86 -8.51 -12.35
CA ARG A 4 3.41 -8.60 -13.70
C ARG A 4 3.77 -7.24 -14.28
N ALA A 5 2.89 -6.23 -14.16
CA ALA A 5 3.18 -4.86 -14.57
C ALA A 5 4.35 -4.26 -13.79
N TYR A 6 4.47 -4.62 -12.53
CA TYR A 6 5.60 -4.33 -11.69
C TYR A 6 6.92 -4.88 -12.25
N LYS A 7 6.96 -6.15 -12.67
CA LYS A 7 8.14 -6.75 -13.33
C LYS A 7 8.40 -6.19 -14.74
N GLU A 8 7.36 -5.80 -15.45
CA GLU A 8 7.41 -5.37 -16.85
C GLU A 8 7.67 -3.86 -17.05
N ASN A 9 8.11 -3.15 -16.02
CA ASN A 9 8.47 -1.73 -16.11
C ASN A 9 7.31 -0.73 -16.15
N ASP A 10 6.27 -0.91 -15.37
CA ASP A 10 5.27 0.14 -15.21
C ASP A 10 5.91 1.42 -14.64
N ARG A 11 5.77 2.54 -15.37
CA ARG A 11 6.42 3.82 -15.07
C ARG A 11 6.12 4.36 -13.67
N HIS A 12 4.97 4.06 -13.10
CA HIS A 12 4.61 4.48 -11.75
C HIS A 12 5.47 3.80 -10.69
N PHE A 13 5.78 2.54 -10.89
CA PHE A 13 6.62 1.80 -9.97
C PHE A 13 8.09 2.25 -10.05
N PHE A 14 8.59 2.50 -11.27
CA PHE A 14 9.94 3.05 -11.45
C PHE A 14 10.10 4.42 -10.82
N PHE A 15 9.08 5.24 -10.80
CA PHE A 15 9.11 6.51 -10.11
C PHE A 15 9.45 6.33 -8.62
N TRP A 16 8.83 5.37 -7.95
CA TRP A 16 9.12 5.09 -6.54
C TRP A 16 10.51 4.51 -6.34
N ILE A 17 10.95 3.54 -7.15
CA ILE A 17 12.31 3.00 -7.08
C ILE A 17 13.32 4.08 -7.39
N GLU A 18 13.12 4.86 -8.42
CA GLU A 18 14.01 5.98 -8.76
C GLU A 18 14.03 7.03 -7.66
N TRP A 19 12.91 7.33 -7.06
CA TRP A 19 12.81 8.24 -5.95
C TRP A 19 13.52 7.70 -4.71
N PHE A 20 13.30 6.46 -4.36
CA PHE A 20 13.96 5.79 -3.23
C PHE A 20 15.43 5.51 -3.48
N SER A 21 15.89 5.36 -4.70
CA SER A 21 17.31 5.15 -5.02
C SER A 21 18.17 6.43 -4.90
N LYS A 22 17.56 7.60 -4.74
CA LYS A 22 18.29 8.86 -4.57
C LYS A 22 18.68 9.09 -3.11
N PRO A 23 20.00 9.23 -2.78
CA PRO A 23 20.47 9.38 -1.40
C PRO A 23 19.85 10.55 -0.63
N GLU A 24 19.53 11.64 -1.32
CA GLU A 24 18.86 12.81 -0.73
C GLU A 24 17.44 12.52 -0.24
N ASN A 25 16.74 11.62 -0.89
CA ASN A 25 15.39 11.24 -0.49
C ASN A 25 15.41 10.33 0.73
N TYR A 26 16.43 9.51 0.87
CA TYR A 26 16.68 8.71 2.07
C TYR A 26 16.82 9.54 3.33
N LYS A 27 17.54 10.64 3.26
CA LYS A 27 17.73 11.55 4.41
C LYS A 27 16.44 12.19 4.87
N ARG A 28 15.48 12.40 3.96
CA ARG A 28 14.17 13.00 4.27
C ARG A 28 13.22 12.04 4.98
N VAL A 29 13.33 10.75 4.72
CA VAL A 29 12.36 9.76 5.21
C VAL A 29 12.90 8.95 6.40
N ASN A 30 14.13 9.21 6.84
CA ASN A 30 14.81 8.46 7.92
C ASN A 30 14.87 6.93 7.67
N LEU A 31 14.81 6.53 6.41
CA LEU A 31 14.64 5.14 6.04
C LEU A 31 15.75 4.63 5.12
N ARG A 32 16.66 3.86 5.69
CA ARG A 32 17.29 2.68 5.09
C ARG A 32 18.35 2.88 4.02
N GLN A 33 19.30 1.95 4.04
CA GLN A 33 20.32 1.81 3.00
C GLN A 33 19.67 1.56 1.63
N PRO A 34 20.31 1.98 0.53
CA PRO A 34 19.82 1.67 -0.82
C PRO A 34 19.60 0.17 -0.96
N LEU A 35 18.38 -0.19 -1.30
CA LEU A 35 18.03 -1.58 -1.54
C LEU A 35 18.63 -2.01 -2.88
N SER A 36 19.15 -3.23 -2.94
CA SER A 36 19.59 -3.83 -4.20
C SER A 36 18.38 -4.07 -5.11
N GLN A 37 18.62 -4.28 -6.41
CA GLN A 37 17.52 -4.66 -7.34
C GLN A 37 16.82 -5.95 -6.91
N GLU A 38 17.53 -6.83 -6.21
CA GLU A 38 16.98 -8.06 -5.63
C GLU A 38 15.89 -7.81 -4.58
N SER A 39 15.86 -6.61 -4.01
CA SER A 39 14.89 -6.22 -2.99
C SER A 39 13.65 -5.51 -3.54
N ILE A 40 13.44 -5.50 -4.86
CA ILE A 40 12.27 -4.86 -5.48
C ILE A 40 10.97 -5.53 -5.03
N ALA A 41 10.95 -6.84 -4.93
CA ALA A 41 9.79 -7.58 -4.41
C ALA A 41 9.51 -7.23 -2.95
N GLN A 42 10.55 -7.00 -2.16
CA GLN A 42 10.41 -6.60 -0.76
C GLN A 42 9.87 -5.17 -0.61
N ILE A 43 10.29 -4.24 -1.48
CA ILE A 43 9.73 -2.88 -1.52
C ILE A 43 8.24 -2.95 -1.87
N PHE A 44 7.87 -3.73 -2.88
CA PHE A 44 6.48 -3.94 -3.25
C PHE A 44 5.66 -4.51 -2.08
N LEU A 45 6.20 -5.48 -1.35
CA LEU A 45 5.54 -6.08 -0.20
C LEU A 45 5.36 -5.06 0.94
N GLU A 46 6.29 -4.13 1.11
CA GLU A 46 6.19 -3.06 2.12
C GLU A 46 5.02 -2.11 1.88
N ASP A 47 4.62 -1.90 0.64
CA ASP A 47 3.53 -0.98 0.30
C ASP A 47 2.15 -1.46 0.81
N PHE A 48 2.00 -2.71 1.20
CA PHE A 48 0.72 -3.24 1.67
C PHE A 48 0.80 -4.22 2.84
N ALA A 49 1.96 -4.84 3.07
CA ALA A 49 2.18 -5.82 4.12
C ALA A 49 3.61 -5.68 4.70
N ALA A 50 3.96 -4.48 5.14
CA ALA A 50 5.30 -4.12 5.58
C ALA A 50 5.91 -5.09 6.61
N GLN A 51 5.10 -5.65 7.50
CA GLN A 51 5.56 -6.62 8.48
C GLN A 51 5.99 -7.96 7.89
N ALA A 52 5.46 -8.33 6.72
CA ALA A 52 5.78 -9.59 6.04
C ALA A 52 7.01 -9.50 5.13
N SER A 53 7.55 -8.30 4.91
CA SER A 53 8.79 -8.07 4.15
C SER A 53 10.01 -8.61 4.90
N GLU A 54 11.00 -9.10 4.17
CA GLU A 54 12.33 -9.49 4.72
C GLU A 54 13.18 -8.29 5.12
N ILE A 55 12.82 -7.09 4.67
CA ILE A 55 13.48 -5.87 5.13
C ILE A 55 13.27 -5.75 6.65
N PRO A 56 14.31 -5.36 7.44
CA PRO A 56 14.24 -5.34 8.89
C PRO A 56 13.19 -4.36 9.43
N LEU A 57 11.95 -4.76 9.46
CA LEU A 57 10.85 -4.11 10.13
C LEU A 57 10.39 -4.94 11.31
N HIS A 58 9.59 -4.33 12.17
CA HIS A 58 9.12 -5.00 13.36
C HIS A 58 8.07 -6.07 13.04
N GLY A 59 8.32 -7.29 13.51
CA GLY A 59 7.32 -8.20 14.02
C GLY A 59 6.41 -9.00 13.11
N ALA A 60 6.86 -9.50 11.95
CA ALA A 60 6.02 -10.46 11.22
C ALA A 60 6.02 -11.84 11.90
N LYS A 61 4.88 -12.53 11.85
CA LYS A 61 4.77 -13.96 12.20
C LYS A 61 5.48 -14.84 11.17
N HIS A 62 5.44 -14.45 9.93
CA HIS A 62 6.13 -15.06 8.81
C HIS A 62 6.61 -13.96 7.87
N ARG A 63 7.82 -14.11 7.34
CA ARG A 63 8.37 -13.21 6.35
C ARG A 63 8.42 -13.93 5.01
N ILE A 64 8.00 -13.24 3.98
CA ILE A 64 7.89 -13.80 2.63
C ILE A 64 9.15 -13.44 1.87
N SER A 65 9.87 -14.46 1.38
CA SER A 65 10.99 -14.28 0.46
C SER A 65 10.53 -13.90 -0.94
N ASP A 66 11.44 -13.38 -1.75
CA ASP A 66 11.15 -13.01 -3.15
C ASP A 66 10.59 -14.22 -3.94
N SER A 67 11.15 -15.40 -3.75
CA SER A 67 10.69 -16.62 -4.43
C SER A 67 9.31 -17.08 -3.96
N GLU A 68 8.98 -16.93 -2.69
CA GLU A 68 7.64 -17.21 -2.16
C GLU A 68 6.61 -16.21 -2.68
N LEU A 69 6.98 -14.94 -2.78
CA LEU A 69 6.09 -13.90 -3.33
C LEU A 69 5.79 -14.17 -4.81
N GLU A 70 6.80 -14.52 -5.61
CA GLU A 70 6.61 -14.92 -7.01
C GLU A 70 5.63 -16.07 -7.13
N LYS A 71 5.86 -17.14 -6.38
CA LYS A 71 5.00 -18.32 -6.38
C LYS A 71 3.56 -18.00 -5.97
N LEU A 72 3.37 -17.14 -4.97
CA LEU A 72 2.05 -16.67 -4.57
C LEU A 72 1.29 -16.02 -5.72
N PHE A 73 1.94 -15.16 -6.50
CA PHE A 73 1.30 -14.49 -7.65
C PHE A 73 1.14 -15.37 -8.88
N GLU A 74 1.85 -16.50 -8.96
CA GLU A 74 1.64 -17.52 -9.98
C GLU A 74 0.44 -18.43 -9.64
N GLU A 75 0.28 -18.79 -8.37
CA GLU A 75 -0.70 -19.77 -7.92
C GLU A 75 -2.06 -19.18 -7.51
N LYS A 76 -2.09 -17.90 -7.15
CA LYS A 76 -3.28 -17.22 -6.62
C LYS A 76 -3.72 -16.05 -7.50
N SER A 77 -4.98 -15.64 -7.34
CA SER A 77 -5.38 -14.34 -7.85
C SER A 77 -4.58 -13.23 -7.19
N PHE A 78 -4.47 -12.07 -7.85
CA PHE A 78 -3.75 -10.91 -7.31
C PHE A 78 -4.31 -10.49 -5.93
N GLU A 79 -5.64 -10.45 -5.78
CA GLU A 79 -6.29 -10.10 -4.52
C GLU A 79 -6.02 -11.12 -3.42
N ASP A 80 -6.15 -12.42 -3.73
CA ASP A 80 -5.90 -13.48 -2.74
C ASP A 80 -4.43 -13.51 -2.28
N ALA A 81 -3.49 -13.23 -3.17
CA ALA A 81 -2.07 -13.15 -2.83
C ALA A 81 -1.81 -11.97 -1.88
N LEU A 82 -2.37 -10.79 -2.18
CA LEU A 82 -2.24 -9.62 -1.30
C LEU A 82 -2.93 -9.83 0.05
N ASP A 83 -4.12 -10.42 0.07
CA ASP A 83 -4.85 -10.73 1.30
C ASP A 83 -4.09 -11.77 2.15
N TYR A 84 -3.45 -12.75 1.53
CA TYR A 84 -2.56 -13.66 2.24
C TYR A 84 -1.39 -12.91 2.89
N CYS A 85 -0.69 -12.06 2.14
CA CYS A 85 0.43 -11.29 2.70
C CYS A 85 0.00 -10.41 3.87
N THR A 86 -1.12 -9.71 3.74
CA THR A 86 -1.63 -8.85 4.83
C THR A 86 -2.12 -9.64 6.04
N SER A 87 -2.59 -10.88 5.85
CA SER A 87 -2.98 -11.77 6.96
C SER A 87 -1.82 -12.15 7.88
N LEU A 88 -0.59 -12.00 7.42
CA LEU A 88 0.62 -12.27 8.21
C LEU A 88 0.98 -11.10 9.14
N CYS A 89 0.41 -9.92 8.92
CA CYS A 89 0.64 -8.76 9.76
C CYS A 89 -0.04 -8.93 11.13
N ASP A 90 0.68 -8.55 12.20
CA ASP A 90 0.18 -8.66 13.57
C ASP A 90 -0.38 -7.31 14.04
N ILE A 91 -1.65 -7.31 14.45
CA ILE A 91 -2.32 -6.10 14.92
C ILE A 91 -1.71 -5.52 16.20
N GLU A 92 -1.17 -6.34 17.09
CA GLU A 92 -0.52 -5.86 18.31
C GLU A 92 0.82 -5.20 18.00
N VAL A 93 1.52 -5.69 16.98
CA VAL A 93 2.72 -5.01 16.45
C VAL A 93 2.32 -3.70 15.79
N GLN A 94 1.24 -3.67 15.02
CA GLN A 94 0.75 -2.45 14.39
C GLN A 94 0.37 -1.36 15.39
N LYS A 95 -0.21 -1.71 16.53
CA LYS A 95 -0.52 -0.74 17.58
C LYS A 95 0.73 -0.02 18.13
N LYS A 96 1.89 -0.68 18.08
CA LYS A 96 3.18 -0.10 18.52
C LYS A 96 3.87 0.68 17.40
N TYR A 97 3.64 0.29 16.16
CA TYR A 97 4.34 0.81 14.98
C TYR A 97 3.32 1.22 13.91
N THR A 98 2.53 2.23 14.23
CA THR A 98 1.35 2.68 13.45
C THR A 98 1.68 3.16 12.04
N GLY A 99 2.95 3.45 11.74
CA GLY A 99 3.40 3.87 10.40
C GLY A 99 3.59 2.71 9.40
N ASN A 100 3.48 1.44 9.85
CA ASN A 100 3.63 0.30 8.95
C ASN A 100 2.37 0.11 8.10
N HIS A 101 2.54 -0.13 6.80
CA HIS A 101 1.44 -0.59 5.96
C HIS A 101 1.10 -2.04 6.28
N ILE A 102 -0.17 -2.32 6.52
CA ILE A 102 -0.68 -3.67 6.84
C ILE A 102 -1.93 -4.02 6.02
N ASN A 103 -2.30 -3.20 5.07
CA ASN A 103 -3.45 -3.44 4.22
C ASN A 103 -3.29 -2.76 2.86
N TRP A 104 -4.14 -3.11 1.93
CA TRP A 104 -4.19 -2.58 0.59
C TRP A 104 -5.65 -2.38 0.17
N PHE A 105 -5.91 -1.43 -0.74
CA PHE A 105 -7.25 -1.15 -1.21
C PHE A 105 -7.26 -0.91 -2.72
N THR A 106 -8.17 -1.61 -3.41
CA THR A 106 -8.72 -1.15 -4.69
C THR A 106 -10.04 -0.44 -4.46
N GLU A 107 -10.53 0.26 -5.46
CA GLU A 107 -11.86 0.89 -5.40
C GLU A 107 -12.94 -0.15 -5.10
N GLU A 108 -12.90 -1.29 -5.79
CA GLU A 108 -13.86 -2.38 -5.64
C GLU A 108 -13.83 -2.99 -4.24
N LYS A 109 -12.64 -3.26 -3.71
CA LYS A 109 -12.47 -3.79 -2.35
C LYS A 109 -13.02 -2.81 -1.33
N LEU A 110 -12.70 -1.52 -1.44
CA LEU A 110 -13.15 -0.50 -0.51
C LEU A 110 -14.67 -0.32 -0.56
N ILE A 111 -15.26 -0.25 -1.76
CA ILE A 111 -16.72 -0.18 -1.94
C ILE A 111 -17.40 -1.40 -1.33
N ARG A 112 -16.87 -2.60 -1.54
CA ARG A 112 -17.43 -3.84 -0.95
C ARG A 112 -17.43 -3.79 0.57
N ILE A 113 -16.33 -3.34 1.18
CA ILE A 113 -16.19 -3.21 2.64
C ILE A 113 -17.18 -2.17 3.19
N LEU A 114 -17.26 -1.01 2.54
CA LEU A 114 -18.18 0.06 2.96
C LEU A 114 -19.64 -0.38 2.86
N LYS A 115 -20.02 -1.08 1.80
CA LYS A 115 -21.37 -1.67 1.66
C LYS A 115 -21.67 -2.67 2.78
N ALA A 116 -20.73 -3.56 3.08
CA ALA A 116 -20.86 -4.52 4.18
C ALA A 116 -20.98 -3.84 5.55
N ALA A 117 -20.38 -2.68 5.73
CA ALA A 117 -20.51 -1.85 6.92
C ALA A 117 -21.80 -1.00 6.95
N GLY A 118 -22.68 -1.14 5.96
CA GLY A 118 -23.98 -0.47 5.90
C GLY A 118 -23.96 0.95 5.34
N PHE A 119 -22.89 1.33 4.65
CA PHE A 119 -22.85 2.58 3.91
C PHE A 119 -23.62 2.45 2.59
N ASN A 120 -24.29 3.54 2.23
CA ASN A 120 -24.99 3.71 0.96
C ASN A 120 -24.33 4.87 0.19
N ASN A 121 -24.78 5.12 -1.04
CA ASN A 121 -24.25 6.22 -1.85
C ASN A 121 -22.72 6.29 -1.83
N ILE A 122 -22.08 5.19 -2.23
CA ILE A 122 -20.63 5.07 -2.25
C ILE A 122 -20.15 5.40 -3.66
N TYR A 123 -19.21 6.32 -3.79
CA TYR A 123 -18.67 6.72 -5.07
C TYR A 123 -17.19 7.10 -4.96
N ARG A 124 -16.49 6.97 -6.07
CA ARG A 124 -15.14 7.47 -6.21
C ARG A 124 -15.17 8.99 -6.27
N SER A 125 -14.38 9.60 -5.41
CA SER A 125 -14.13 11.04 -5.39
C SER A 125 -12.75 11.36 -5.97
N GLY A 126 -12.28 12.59 -5.83
CA GLY A 126 -10.94 13.03 -6.21
C GLY A 126 -10.37 13.96 -5.16
N TYR A 127 -9.10 14.28 -5.32
CA TYR A 127 -8.41 15.23 -4.45
C TYR A 127 -9.15 16.57 -4.38
N GLY A 128 -9.44 17.03 -3.17
CA GLY A 128 -10.20 18.26 -2.93
C GLY A 128 -11.64 18.23 -3.42
N GLN A 129 -12.16 17.08 -3.83
CA GLN A 129 -13.53 16.89 -4.29
C GLN A 129 -14.30 16.08 -3.28
N SER A 130 -15.29 16.69 -2.64
CA SER A 130 -16.21 16.01 -1.74
C SER A 130 -17.60 16.59 -1.90
N TYR A 131 -18.62 15.80 -1.61
CA TYR A 131 -19.98 16.27 -1.49
C TYR A 131 -20.12 17.23 -0.29
N SER A 132 -19.37 16.97 0.78
CA SER A 132 -19.30 17.85 1.94
C SER A 132 -18.34 19.02 1.67
N PRO A 133 -18.81 20.27 1.69
CA PRO A 133 -17.95 21.45 1.51
C PRO A 133 -16.79 21.52 2.51
N VAL A 134 -17.04 21.08 3.75
CA VAL A 134 -16.02 21.08 4.82
C VAL A 134 -14.85 20.17 4.47
N MET A 135 -15.11 19.04 3.83
CA MET A 135 -14.08 18.08 3.42
C MET A 135 -13.32 18.50 2.16
N ARG A 136 -13.62 19.65 1.58
CA ARG A 136 -12.86 20.24 0.47
C ARG A 136 -11.72 21.14 0.94
N ASP A 137 -11.62 21.40 2.24
CA ASP A 137 -10.57 22.23 2.79
C ASP A 137 -9.25 21.45 2.85
N LEU A 138 -8.37 21.76 1.90
CA LEU A 138 -7.08 21.11 1.73
C LEU A 138 -6.09 21.37 2.87
N ASN A 139 -6.37 22.32 3.77
CA ASN A 139 -5.51 22.55 4.94
C ASN A 139 -5.71 21.49 6.04
N PHE A 140 -6.79 20.71 5.98
CA PHE A 140 -7.13 19.71 7.00
C PHE A 140 -7.08 18.27 6.50
N PHE A 141 -6.99 18.05 5.20
CA PHE A 141 -6.98 16.73 4.59
C PHE A 141 -5.65 16.43 3.93
N ASP A 142 -5.31 15.14 3.88
CA ASP A 142 -4.04 14.65 3.37
C ASP A 142 -3.74 15.17 1.95
N GLU A 143 -2.65 15.92 1.83
CA GLU A 143 -2.14 16.47 0.58
C GLU A 143 -0.93 15.69 0.06
N THR A 144 -0.48 14.67 0.79
CA THR A 144 0.87 14.12 0.65
C THR A 144 1.09 13.52 -0.74
N LEU A 145 0.12 12.78 -1.26
CA LEU A 145 0.24 12.03 -2.51
C LEU A 145 -1.07 12.00 -3.32
N PRO A 146 -1.62 13.16 -3.71
CA PRO A 146 -2.95 13.21 -4.35
C PRO A 146 -3.04 12.45 -5.67
N GLY A 147 -1.91 12.33 -6.40
CA GLY A 147 -1.89 11.65 -7.71
C GLY A 147 -1.95 10.13 -7.64
N ILE A 148 -1.71 9.52 -6.48
CA ILE A 148 -1.70 8.07 -6.29
C ILE A 148 -2.66 7.59 -5.19
N SER A 149 -3.34 8.51 -4.51
CA SER A 149 -4.30 8.19 -3.46
C SER A 149 -5.65 7.80 -4.04
N LEU A 150 -6.28 6.82 -3.40
CA LEU A 150 -7.66 6.45 -3.70
C LEU A 150 -8.61 7.25 -2.80
N TYR A 151 -9.45 8.05 -3.42
CA TYR A 151 -10.48 8.83 -2.74
C TYR A 151 -11.85 8.19 -2.95
N VAL A 152 -12.47 7.79 -1.88
CA VAL A 152 -13.83 7.24 -1.89
C VAL A 152 -14.65 7.95 -0.82
N GLU A 153 -15.86 8.32 -1.18
CA GLU A 153 -16.80 8.95 -0.26
C GLU A 153 -18.03 8.05 -0.10
N ALA A 154 -18.53 7.96 1.13
CA ALA A 154 -19.66 7.13 1.47
C ALA A 154 -20.57 7.85 2.47
N GLN A 155 -21.87 7.70 2.27
CA GLN A 155 -22.90 8.20 3.17
C GLN A 155 -23.63 7.00 3.80
N LYS A 156 -23.95 7.15 5.07
CA LYS A 156 -24.68 6.13 5.83
C LYS A 156 -26.16 6.46 5.85
#